data_138dc863ca0ce7299e203479fb8d9fae
#
_entry.id   138dc863ca0ce7299e203479fb8d9fae
#
_cell.length_a   1.000
_cell.length_b   1.000
_cell.length_c   1.000
_cell.angle_alpha   90.00
_cell.angle_beta   90.00
_cell.angle_gamma   90.00
#
_symmetry.space_group_name_H-M   'P 1'
#
loop_
_entity.id
_entity.type
_entity.pdbx_description
1 polymer ?
#
loop_
_entity_poly.entity_id
_entity_poly.type
_entity_poly.pdbx_seq_one_letter_code
_entity_poly.pdbx_strand_id
1 'polypeptide(L)'
;MMRAHRLVSAIALCGSLLALTPLSAAAQQRPYLIWLDAGKIDVAKVMGLPPAQNSPEHRAEFEQVLAISSARTPEREKQAIADQYQTLSAFLKGIDHAYVDGTHRETRLLMREAQIELSILLKSVNRLTSRIRPFQMWNKVRVKPCPGGRPDGTSFPSAHAATAALYATLLAEAVPELAATFEERVKSYDESRLVCGFHYPTDLEAGDKIGRVTAKALLAEKAFKVRFDETRNEMRKAFGLK
;
A
#
# COMPACT_ATOMS: atom_id res chain seq x y z
N MET A 1 -4.45 -72.38 -65.68
CA MET A 1 -5.29 -72.03 -64.53
C MET A 1 -4.36 -71.67 -63.39
N MET A 2 -4.11 -70.37 -63.19
CA MET A 2 -3.20 -69.83 -62.15
C MET A 2 -4.01 -69.26 -61.06
N ARG A 3 -3.84 -69.70 -59.80
CA ARG A 3 -4.43 -69.17 -58.58
C ARG A 3 -3.48 -68.11 -58.03
N ALA A 4 -3.93 -66.86 -57.94
CA ALA A 4 -3.21 -65.77 -57.31
C ALA A 4 -3.47 -65.84 -55.81
N HIS A 5 -2.40 -65.88 -54.99
CA HIS A 5 -2.45 -65.71 -53.54
C HIS A 5 -2.33 -64.21 -53.21
N ARG A 6 -3.34 -63.71 -52.55
CA ARG A 6 -3.29 -62.37 -51.95
C ARG A 6 -2.65 -62.43 -50.56
N LEU A 7 -1.50 -61.77 -50.40
CA LEU A 7 -0.94 -61.51 -49.08
C LEU A 7 -1.68 -60.29 -48.48
N VAL A 8 -2.22 -60.46 -47.29
CA VAL A 8 -2.79 -59.42 -46.49
C VAL A 8 -1.72 -58.99 -45.46
N SER A 9 -1.14 -57.84 -45.66
CA SER A 9 -0.22 -57.22 -44.67
C SER A 9 -1.02 -56.51 -43.57
N ALA A 10 -0.92 -57.05 -42.37
CA ALA A 10 -1.45 -56.39 -41.17
C ALA A 10 -0.48 -55.24 -40.70
N ILE A 11 -0.91 -53.99 -40.81
CA ILE A 11 -0.22 -52.87 -40.25
C ILE A 11 -0.67 -52.73 -38.81
N ALA A 12 0.24 -53.01 -37.87
CA ALA A 12 0.02 -52.75 -36.45
C ALA A 12 0.20 -51.25 -36.19
N LEU A 13 -0.88 -50.51 -35.92
CA LEU A 13 -0.84 -49.15 -35.44
C LEU A 13 -0.45 -49.18 -33.96
N CYS A 14 0.80 -48.81 -33.66
CA CYS A 14 1.28 -48.54 -32.30
C CYS A 14 0.78 -47.16 -31.88
N GLY A 15 -0.36 -47.10 -31.20
CA GLY A 15 -0.90 -45.86 -30.64
C GLY A 15 -0.12 -45.46 -29.39
N SER A 16 0.78 -44.49 -29.52
CA SER A 16 1.45 -43.85 -28.37
C SER A 16 0.43 -42.95 -27.65
N LEU A 17 -0.12 -43.42 -26.54
CA LEU A 17 -0.85 -42.57 -25.61
C LEU A 17 0.16 -41.56 -24.99
N LEU A 18 0.20 -40.35 -25.50
CA LEU A 18 0.77 -39.21 -24.81
C LEU A 18 -0.11 -38.91 -23.59
N ALA A 19 0.35 -39.33 -22.41
CA ALA A 19 -0.24 -38.92 -21.15
C ALA A 19 -0.05 -37.41 -21.02
N LEU A 20 -1.11 -36.62 -21.26
CA LEU A 20 -1.19 -35.21 -20.91
C LEU A 20 -1.19 -35.13 -19.39
N THR A 21 -0.02 -34.94 -18.80
CA THR A 21 0.08 -34.52 -17.40
C THR A 21 -0.63 -33.18 -17.26
N PRO A 22 -1.63 -33.04 -16.36
CA PRO A 22 -2.22 -31.72 -16.13
C PRO A 22 -1.12 -30.79 -15.64
N LEU A 23 -0.83 -29.73 -16.39
CA LEU A 23 -0.03 -28.63 -15.89
C LEU A 23 -0.70 -28.16 -14.60
N SER A 24 0.00 -28.38 -13.49
CA SER A 24 -0.41 -27.88 -12.18
C SER A 24 -0.66 -26.37 -12.29
N ALA A 25 -1.92 -25.95 -12.13
CA ALA A 25 -2.34 -24.56 -12.11
C ALA A 25 -1.87 -23.80 -10.84
N ALA A 26 -0.79 -24.24 -10.23
CA ALA A 26 -0.27 -23.74 -8.94
C ALA A 26 0.92 -22.79 -9.07
N ALA A 27 1.23 -22.31 -10.26
CA ALA A 27 2.13 -21.18 -10.42
C ALA A 27 1.33 -19.87 -10.50
N GLN A 28 0.42 -19.61 -9.58
CA GLN A 28 0.04 -18.24 -9.28
C GLN A 28 1.31 -17.55 -8.81
N GLN A 29 1.85 -16.67 -9.66
CA GLN A 29 2.97 -15.81 -9.30
C GLN A 29 2.61 -15.08 -8.02
N ARG A 30 3.15 -15.55 -6.89
CA ARG A 30 3.09 -14.77 -5.65
C ARG A 30 3.79 -13.45 -5.95
N PRO A 31 3.19 -12.31 -5.64
CA PRO A 31 3.85 -11.03 -5.85
C PRO A 31 5.20 -11.10 -5.14
N TYR A 32 6.28 -10.87 -5.88
CA TYR A 32 7.63 -10.97 -5.36
C TYR A 32 7.87 -9.82 -4.39
N LEU A 33 7.99 -10.13 -3.10
CA LEU A 33 8.59 -9.23 -2.14
C LEU A 33 10.09 -9.10 -2.51
N ILE A 34 10.61 -7.88 -2.44
CA ILE A 34 11.99 -7.56 -2.84
C ILE A 34 12.95 -7.86 -1.68
N TRP A 35 12.53 -7.49 -0.47
CA TRP A 35 13.34 -7.48 0.73
C TRP A 35 12.84 -8.42 1.83
N LEU A 36 11.52 -8.55 1.99
CA LEU A 36 10.90 -9.30 3.07
C LEU A 36 10.49 -10.70 2.62
N ASP A 37 10.67 -11.68 3.50
CA ASP A 37 10.08 -13.00 3.29
C ASP A 37 8.57 -12.98 3.47
N ALA A 38 7.86 -13.74 2.63
CA ALA A 38 6.42 -13.90 2.75
C ALA A 38 6.06 -14.51 4.13
N GLY A 39 5.17 -13.83 4.85
CA GLY A 39 4.75 -14.27 6.20
C GLY A 39 5.58 -13.72 7.35
N LYS A 40 6.63 -12.93 7.10
CA LYS A 40 7.41 -12.28 8.16
C LYS A 40 6.57 -11.30 8.99
N ILE A 41 5.55 -10.70 8.38
CA ILE A 41 4.61 -9.82 9.06
C ILE A 41 3.22 -10.42 8.95
N ASP A 42 2.61 -10.75 10.09
CA ASP A 42 1.18 -11.08 10.18
C ASP A 42 0.37 -9.78 10.11
N VAL A 43 0.14 -9.31 8.88
CA VAL A 43 -0.55 -8.03 8.62
C VAL A 43 -1.96 -8.05 9.20
N ALA A 44 -2.66 -9.18 9.15
CA ALA A 44 -4.02 -9.31 9.68
C ALA A 44 -4.05 -9.08 11.20
N LYS A 45 -3.08 -9.64 11.91
CA LYS A 45 -2.92 -9.42 13.36
C LYS A 45 -2.55 -7.98 13.70
N VAL A 46 -1.66 -7.37 12.90
CA VAL A 46 -1.21 -5.97 13.10
C VAL A 46 -2.35 -4.98 12.91
N MET A 47 -3.15 -5.15 11.85
CA MET A 47 -4.23 -4.20 11.53
C MET A 47 -5.45 -4.33 12.46
N GLY A 48 -5.70 -5.52 13.03
CA GLY A 48 -6.93 -5.81 13.75
C GLY A 48 -8.17 -5.78 12.85
N LEU A 49 -9.31 -5.48 13.42
CA LEU A 49 -10.58 -5.36 12.70
C LEU A 49 -11.19 -3.97 12.89
N PRO A 50 -11.85 -3.42 11.85
CA PRO A 50 -12.58 -2.17 11.98
C PRO A 50 -13.86 -2.39 12.81
N PRO A 51 -14.47 -1.33 13.37
CA PRO A 51 -15.80 -1.40 13.94
C PRO A 51 -16.80 -2.03 12.98
N ALA A 52 -17.69 -2.88 13.52
CA ALA A 52 -18.73 -3.52 12.71
C ALA A 52 -19.62 -2.47 12.04
N GLN A 53 -19.99 -2.70 10.78
CA GLN A 53 -20.84 -1.76 10.05
C GLN A 53 -22.15 -1.52 10.81
N ASN A 54 -22.52 -0.25 10.95
CA ASN A 54 -23.69 0.23 11.69
C ASN A 54 -23.63 0.02 13.24
N SER A 55 -22.48 -0.35 13.79
CA SER A 55 -22.28 -0.31 15.22
C SER A 55 -22.28 1.15 15.75
N PRO A 56 -22.45 1.36 17.07
CA PRO A 56 -22.33 2.70 17.66
C PRO A 56 -20.97 3.36 17.36
N GLU A 57 -19.90 2.59 17.42
CA GLU A 57 -18.53 3.05 17.15
C GLU A 57 -18.37 3.49 15.69
N HIS A 58 -18.87 2.68 14.73
CA HIS A 58 -18.83 3.03 13.30
C HIS A 58 -19.64 4.31 13.01
N ARG A 59 -20.79 4.50 13.67
CA ARG A 59 -21.58 5.73 13.53
C ARG A 59 -20.84 6.94 14.11
N ALA A 60 -20.21 6.79 15.26
CA ALA A 60 -19.42 7.86 15.88
C ALA A 60 -18.27 8.31 14.95
N GLU A 61 -17.54 7.37 14.34
CA GLU A 61 -16.51 7.68 13.35
C GLU A 61 -17.09 8.38 12.11
N PHE A 62 -18.27 7.95 11.65
CA PHE A 62 -18.91 8.58 10.51
C PHE A 62 -19.28 10.05 10.81
N GLU A 63 -19.88 10.33 11.97
CA GLU A 63 -20.22 11.72 12.37
C GLU A 63 -18.95 12.57 12.54
N GLN A 64 -17.85 12.00 13.03
CA GLN A 64 -16.56 12.69 13.09
C GLN A 64 -16.05 13.06 11.70
N VAL A 65 -16.06 12.13 10.74
CA VAL A 65 -15.65 12.39 9.34
C VAL A 65 -16.58 13.43 8.70
N LEU A 66 -17.88 13.33 8.94
CA LEU A 66 -18.85 14.31 8.44
C LEU A 66 -18.57 15.72 8.96
N ALA A 67 -18.29 15.87 10.25
CA ALA A 67 -17.96 17.15 10.86
C ALA A 67 -16.67 17.75 10.22
N ILE A 68 -15.59 16.96 10.13
CA ILE A 68 -14.33 17.39 9.52
C ILE A 68 -14.52 17.76 8.04
N SER A 69 -15.18 16.92 7.28
CA SER A 69 -15.38 17.13 5.84
C SER A 69 -16.28 18.35 5.56
N SER A 70 -17.27 18.60 6.41
CA SER A 70 -18.18 19.75 6.26
C SER A 70 -17.54 21.08 6.65
N ALA A 71 -16.59 21.07 7.58
CA ALA A 71 -15.87 22.25 8.05
C ALA A 71 -14.64 22.62 7.17
N ARG A 72 -14.35 21.85 6.12
CA ARG A 72 -13.16 22.09 5.29
C ARG A 72 -13.22 23.43 4.56
N THR A 73 -12.12 24.18 4.61
CA THR A 73 -11.93 25.39 3.80
C THR A 73 -11.38 25.02 2.40
N PRO A 74 -11.49 25.96 1.41
CA PRO A 74 -10.90 25.76 0.09
C PRO A 74 -9.38 25.45 0.15
N GLU A 75 -8.65 26.11 1.05
CA GLU A 75 -7.21 25.91 1.24
C GLU A 75 -6.93 24.50 1.78
N ARG A 76 -7.71 24.06 2.78
CA ARG A 76 -7.58 22.71 3.35
C ARG A 76 -7.96 21.63 2.34
N GLU A 77 -8.98 21.87 1.52
CA GLU A 77 -9.33 20.98 0.41
C GLU A 77 -8.22 20.89 -0.63
N LYS A 78 -7.63 22.02 -1.03
CA LYS A 78 -6.50 22.06 -1.97
C LYS A 78 -5.30 21.25 -1.45
N GLN A 79 -4.96 21.38 -0.15
CA GLN A 79 -3.93 20.57 0.47
C GLN A 79 -4.31 19.08 0.46
N ALA A 80 -5.53 18.74 0.84
CA ALA A 80 -5.99 17.36 0.88
C ALA A 80 -6.01 16.70 -0.52
N ILE A 81 -6.26 17.46 -1.57
CA ILE A 81 -6.14 17.02 -2.97
C ILE A 81 -4.68 16.75 -3.31
N ALA A 82 -3.75 17.62 -2.92
CA ALA A 82 -2.32 17.39 -3.14
C ALA A 82 -1.81 16.13 -2.43
N ASP A 83 -2.38 15.81 -1.28
CA ASP A 83 -2.06 14.64 -0.47
C ASP A 83 -2.68 13.32 -0.98
N GLN A 84 -3.36 13.33 -2.14
CA GLN A 84 -3.92 12.10 -2.72
C GLN A 84 -2.85 11.18 -3.34
N TYR A 85 -1.67 11.70 -3.62
CA TYR A 85 -0.59 10.93 -4.22
C TYR A 85 0.26 10.25 -3.15
N GLN A 86 0.39 8.92 -3.24
CA GLN A 86 1.22 8.11 -2.33
C GLN A 86 2.68 8.07 -2.80
N THR A 87 3.29 9.23 -2.98
CA THR A 87 4.69 9.34 -3.41
C THR A 87 5.52 10.04 -2.33
N LEU A 88 6.83 9.78 -2.32
CA LEU A 88 7.73 10.46 -1.38
C LEU A 88 7.66 11.98 -1.54
N SER A 89 7.63 12.49 -2.78
CA SER A 89 7.51 13.91 -3.05
C SER A 89 6.19 14.51 -2.54
N ALA A 90 5.07 13.81 -2.67
CA ALA A 90 3.80 14.28 -2.12
C ALA A 90 3.82 14.30 -0.59
N PHE A 91 4.43 13.30 0.05
CA PHE A 91 4.62 13.29 1.49
C PHE A 91 5.51 14.45 1.94
N LEU A 92 6.63 14.69 1.27
CA LEU A 92 7.59 15.74 1.63
C LEU A 92 7.13 17.17 1.27
N LYS A 93 6.18 17.32 0.35
CA LYS A 93 5.68 18.65 -0.08
C LYS A 93 5.12 19.51 1.05
N GLY A 94 4.66 18.93 2.14
CA GLY A 94 4.19 19.64 3.34
C GLY A 94 5.30 19.98 4.33
N ILE A 95 6.53 19.62 4.01
CA ILE A 95 7.72 19.87 4.83
C ILE A 95 8.57 20.86 4.05
N ASP A 96 8.95 21.98 4.67
CA ASP A 96 9.74 23.03 4.02
C ASP A 96 11.19 22.59 3.85
N HIS A 97 11.49 21.90 2.74
CA HIS A 97 12.81 21.37 2.44
C HIS A 97 13.12 21.34 0.95
N ALA A 98 14.43 21.35 0.66
CA ALA A 98 15.02 21.31 -0.66
C ALA A 98 14.97 19.92 -1.35
N TYR A 99 14.08 19.00 -0.93
CA TYR A 99 13.92 17.75 -1.65
C TYR A 99 13.37 18.04 -3.04
N VAL A 100 14.21 17.83 -4.04
CA VAL A 100 13.84 17.98 -5.45
C VAL A 100 13.82 16.59 -6.09
N ASP A 101 12.66 16.20 -6.60
CA ASP A 101 12.55 14.98 -7.41
C ASP A 101 13.58 15.01 -8.54
N GLY A 102 14.39 13.97 -8.64
CA GLY A 102 15.43 13.84 -9.65
C GLY A 102 16.86 14.09 -9.15
N THR A 103 17.06 14.82 -8.05
CA THR A 103 18.42 15.04 -7.48
C THR A 103 18.81 13.99 -6.45
N HIS A 104 17.84 13.31 -5.83
CA HIS A 104 18.03 12.30 -4.80
C HIS A 104 17.56 10.92 -5.30
N ARG A 105 18.29 10.41 -6.29
CA ARG A 105 17.87 9.22 -7.06
C ARG A 105 17.80 7.97 -6.19
N GLU A 106 18.85 7.71 -5.40
CA GLU A 106 18.93 6.46 -4.61
C GLU A 106 17.92 6.47 -3.47
N THR A 107 17.75 7.60 -2.79
CA THR A 107 16.68 7.79 -1.79
C THR A 107 15.30 7.49 -2.39
N ARG A 108 15.00 8.08 -3.54
CA ARG A 108 13.72 7.87 -4.22
C ARG A 108 13.48 6.41 -4.60
N LEU A 109 14.51 5.74 -5.10
CA LEU A 109 14.41 4.32 -5.48
C LEU A 109 14.19 3.43 -4.27
N LEU A 110 14.95 3.61 -3.21
CA LEU A 110 14.82 2.82 -1.98
C LEU A 110 13.44 3.01 -1.33
N MET A 111 12.96 4.25 -1.23
CA MET A 111 11.64 4.55 -0.68
C MET A 111 10.52 3.96 -1.53
N ARG A 112 10.69 3.95 -2.87
CA ARG A 112 9.74 3.30 -3.78
C ARG A 112 9.72 1.79 -3.61
N GLU A 113 10.87 1.15 -3.48
CA GLU A 113 10.97 -0.29 -3.22
C GLU A 113 10.29 -0.64 -1.89
N ALA A 114 10.55 0.12 -0.82
CA ALA A 114 9.86 -0.05 0.46
C ALA A 114 8.33 0.12 0.34
N GLN A 115 7.86 1.07 -0.47
CA GLN A 115 6.43 1.26 -0.73
C GLN A 115 5.83 0.09 -1.52
N ILE A 116 6.57 -0.50 -2.46
CA ILE A 116 6.12 -1.69 -3.20
C ILE A 116 5.92 -2.86 -2.24
N GLU A 117 6.87 -3.11 -1.33
CA GLU A 117 6.74 -4.11 -0.26
C GLU A 117 5.46 -3.91 0.54
N LEU A 118 5.25 -2.69 1.06
CA LEU A 118 4.05 -2.33 1.80
C LEU A 118 2.77 -2.58 0.97
N SER A 119 2.78 -2.21 -0.32
CA SER A 119 1.63 -2.39 -1.21
C SER A 119 1.27 -3.86 -1.41
N ILE A 120 2.28 -4.75 -1.48
CA ILE A 120 2.09 -6.19 -1.58
C ILE A 120 1.48 -6.74 -0.29
N LEU A 121 2.00 -6.32 0.87
CA LEU A 121 1.47 -6.69 2.18
C LEU A 121 0.00 -6.24 2.35
N LEU A 122 -0.33 -5.01 1.99
CA LEU A 122 -1.70 -4.50 2.04
C LEU A 122 -2.65 -5.26 1.12
N LYS A 123 -2.21 -5.63 -0.09
CA LYS A 123 -3.02 -6.43 -1.01
C LYS A 123 -3.36 -7.81 -0.46
N SER A 124 -2.52 -8.40 0.37
CA SER A 124 -2.76 -9.70 0.99
C SER A 124 -3.97 -9.67 1.95
N VAL A 125 -4.28 -8.51 2.53
CA VAL A 125 -5.36 -8.34 3.53
C VAL A 125 -6.57 -7.56 3.03
N ASN A 126 -6.50 -6.89 1.89
CA ASN A 126 -7.61 -6.11 1.33
C ASN A 126 -8.88 -6.93 1.08
N ARG A 127 -8.76 -8.24 0.96
CA ARG A 127 -9.90 -9.16 0.78
C ARG A 127 -10.54 -9.59 2.09
N LEU A 128 -9.89 -9.29 3.23
CA LEU A 128 -10.39 -9.69 4.56
C LEU A 128 -11.48 -8.75 5.07
N THR A 129 -11.58 -7.56 4.48
CA THR A 129 -12.56 -6.56 4.86
C THR A 129 -13.21 -5.94 3.62
N SER A 130 -14.48 -5.59 3.74
CA SER A 130 -15.25 -4.91 2.69
C SER A 130 -15.86 -3.62 3.21
N ARG A 131 -15.11 -2.87 4.02
CA ARG A 131 -15.61 -1.64 4.65
C ARG A 131 -15.94 -0.57 3.62
N ILE A 132 -17.19 -0.08 3.65
CA ILE A 132 -17.68 0.98 2.78
C ILE A 132 -17.05 2.31 3.22
N ARG A 133 -16.61 3.13 2.27
CA ARG A 133 -16.00 4.44 2.57
C ARG A 133 -17.01 5.46 3.07
N PRO A 134 -16.60 6.46 3.88
CA PRO A 134 -17.52 7.47 4.42
C PRO A 134 -18.37 8.16 3.35
N PHE A 135 -17.77 8.58 2.22
CA PHE A 135 -18.50 9.25 1.14
C PHE A 135 -19.51 8.34 0.39
N GLN A 136 -19.39 7.01 0.56
CA GLN A 136 -20.30 6.02 -0.03
C GLN A 136 -21.45 5.63 0.91
N MET A 137 -21.36 6.02 2.20
CA MET A 137 -22.38 5.70 3.19
C MET A 137 -23.63 6.55 2.98
N TRP A 138 -24.81 5.92 3.16
CA TRP A 138 -26.14 6.53 3.19
C TRP A 138 -26.34 7.78 2.34
N ASN A 139 -26.88 7.60 1.11
CA ASN A 139 -27.31 8.69 0.24
C ASN A 139 -26.29 9.82 0.10
N LYS A 140 -25.19 9.54 -0.52
CA LYS A 140 -24.25 10.39 -1.30
C LYS A 140 -24.14 11.91 -0.99
N VAL A 141 -24.98 12.46 -0.10
CA VAL A 141 -25.16 13.90 0.10
C VAL A 141 -24.41 14.40 1.33
N ARG A 142 -24.18 13.53 2.34
CA ARG A 142 -23.63 14.00 3.64
C ARG A 142 -22.13 14.28 3.60
N VAL A 143 -21.33 13.40 2.99
CA VAL A 143 -19.89 13.58 2.86
C VAL A 143 -19.52 13.75 1.39
N LYS A 144 -19.04 14.94 1.00
CA LYS A 144 -18.57 15.21 -0.37
C LYS A 144 -17.11 14.82 -0.50
N PRO A 145 -16.74 13.85 -1.36
CA PRO A 145 -15.33 13.52 -1.58
C PRO A 145 -14.60 14.69 -2.25
N CYS A 146 -13.28 14.79 -2.00
CA CYS A 146 -12.45 15.72 -2.76
C CYS A 146 -12.39 15.30 -4.24
N PRO A 147 -12.25 16.26 -5.18
CA PRO A 147 -12.04 15.98 -6.59
C PRO A 147 -10.81 15.10 -6.84
N GLY A 148 -10.85 14.24 -7.86
CA GLY A 148 -9.74 13.39 -8.27
C GLY A 148 -9.53 12.13 -7.41
N GLY A 149 -10.26 11.96 -6.31
CA GLY A 149 -10.24 10.73 -5.52
C GLY A 149 -10.81 9.54 -6.30
N ARG A 150 -10.16 8.40 -6.22
CA ARG A 150 -10.66 7.14 -6.78
C ARG A 150 -11.37 6.36 -5.69
N PRO A 151 -12.66 6.12 -5.82
CA PRO A 151 -13.45 5.43 -4.80
C PRO A 151 -13.42 3.90 -4.93
N ASP A 152 -12.34 3.33 -5.42
CA ASP A 152 -12.19 1.89 -5.59
C ASP A 152 -11.70 1.20 -4.30
N GLY A 153 -12.12 -0.05 -4.12
CA GLY A 153 -11.70 -0.91 -3.03
C GLY A 153 -12.28 -0.57 -1.65
N THR A 154 -11.85 -1.36 -0.68
CA THR A 154 -12.26 -1.21 0.73
C THR A 154 -11.68 0.06 1.38
N SER A 155 -12.40 0.59 2.39
CA SER A 155 -11.89 1.70 3.20
C SER A 155 -10.76 1.25 4.15
N PHE A 156 -10.80 0.04 4.65
CA PHE A 156 -9.91 -0.48 5.69
C PHE A 156 -8.93 -1.53 5.15
N PRO A 157 -7.64 -1.48 5.54
CA PRO A 157 -6.95 -0.36 6.17
C PRO A 157 -6.59 0.74 5.18
N SER A 158 -6.17 1.93 5.67
CA SER A 158 -5.75 3.03 4.80
C SER A 158 -4.34 2.82 4.24
N ALA A 159 -4.23 2.64 2.93
CA ALA A 159 -2.93 2.57 2.26
C ALA A 159 -2.16 3.91 2.29
N HIS A 160 -2.88 5.05 2.33
CA HIS A 160 -2.25 6.36 2.47
C HIS A 160 -1.57 6.52 3.83
N ALA A 161 -2.28 6.21 4.93
CA ALA A 161 -1.71 6.24 6.27
C ALA A 161 -0.52 5.28 6.40
N ALA A 162 -0.65 4.07 5.87
CA ALA A 162 0.44 3.10 5.87
C ALA A 162 1.69 3.62 5.13
N THR A 163 1.50 4.28 3.97
CA THR A 163 2.61 4.87 3.21
C THR A 163 3.24 6.04 3.94
N ALA A 164 2.45 6.92 4.55
CA ALA A 164 2.95 8.05 5.33
C ALA A 164 3.78 7.57 6.53
N ALA A 165 3.27 6.60 7.29
CA ALA A 165 3.96 6.03 8.44
C ALA A 165 5.24 5.28 8.06
N LEU A 166 5.23 4.55 6.91
CA LEU A 166 6.44 3.93 6.35
C LEU A 166 7.51 4.97 6.08
N TYR A 167 7.17 6.03 5.33
CA TYR A 167 8.13 7.08 4.98
C TYR A 167 8.63 7.82 6.21
N ALA A 168 7.74 8.22 7.11
CA ALA A 168 8.13 8.92 8.34
C ALA A 168 9.10 8.08 9.18
N THR A 169 8.85 6.78 9.33
CA THR A 169 9.71 5.89 10.11
C THR A 169 11.09 5.72 9.47
N LEU A 170 11.16 5.52 8.16
CA LEU A 170 12.44 5.39 7.44
C LEU A 170 13.22 6.71 7.42
N LEU A 171 12.53 7.83 7.21
CA LEU A 171 13.18 9.15 7.22
C LEU A 171 13.67 9.53 8.62
N ALA A 172 12.91 9.25 9.68
CA ALA A 172 13.34 9.50 11.06
C ALA A 172 14.56 8.65 11.46
N GLU A 173 14.70 7.43 10.94
CA GLU A 173 15.90 6.61 11.12
C GLU A 173 17.14 7.22 10.42
N ALA A 174 16.96 7.86 9.26
CA ALA A 174 18.03 8.52 8.54
C ALA A 174 18.36 9.92 9.09
N VAL A 175 17.33 10.64 9.53
CA VAL A 175 17.37 12.08 9.92
C VAL A 175 16.59 12.24 11.22
N PRO A 176 17.10 11.73 12.35
CA PRO A 176 16.39 11.77 13.64
C PRO A 176 16.13 13.19 14.13
N GLU A 177 16.90 14.18 13.68
CA GLU A 177 16.70 15.59 13.98
C GLU A 177 15.35 16.13 13.51
N LEU A 178 14.74 15.50 12.49
CA LEU A 178 13.46 15.88 11.92
C LEU A 178 12.33 14.88 12.25
N ALA A 179 12.54 13.95 13.17
CA ALA A 179 11.56 12.93 13.52
C ALA A 179 10.19 13.53 13.91
N ALA A 180 10.18 14.59 14.73
CA ALA A 180 8.95 15.29 15.12
C ALA A 180 8.24 15.91 13.91
N THR A 181 8.97 16.52 12.99
CA THR A 181 8.43 17.10 11.75
C THR A 181 7.78 16.02 10.85
N PHE A 182 8.41 14.85 10.74
CA PHE A 182 7.82 13.73 9.98
C PHE A 182 6.54 13.22 10.64
N GLU A 183 6.49 13.15 11.97
CA GLU A 183 5.27 12.74 12.70
C GLU A 183 4.14 13.77 12.56
N GLU A 184 4.42 15.06 12.59
CA GLU A 184 3.43 16.10 12.30
C GLU A 184 2.91 15.99 10.87
N ARG A 185 3.80 15.67 9.93
CA ARG A 185 3.40 15.44 8.55
C ARG A 185 2.49 14.22 8.39
N VAL A 186 2.76 13.12 9.09
CA VAL A 186 1.86 11.96 9.11
C VAL A 186 0.45 12.38 9.54
N LYS A 187 0.33 13.09 10.65
CA LYS A 187 -0.97 13.57 11.16
C LYS A 187 -1.72 14.43 10.13
N SER A 188 -1.03 15.41 9.53
CA SER A 188 -1.63 16.28 8.51
C SER A 188 -2.02 15.52 7.25
N TYR A 189 -1.21 14.53 6.83
CA TYR A 189 -1.47 13.70 5.66
C TYR A 189 -2.68 12.77 5.88
N ASP A 190 -2.79 12.19 7.06
CA ASP A 190 -3.91 11.36 7.49
C ASP A 190 -5.20 12.18 7.60
N GLU A 191 -5.14 13.37 8.22
CA GLU A 191 -6.29 14.27 8.30
C GLU A 191 -6.84 14.63 6.91
N SER A 192 -5.97 14.72 5.89
CA SER A 192 -6.40 14.92 4.50
C SER A 192 -7.33 13.83 4.00
N ARG A 193 -7.23 12.61 4.55
CA ARG A 193 -8.14 11.50 4.21
C ARG A 193 -9.52 11.67 4.83
N LEU A 194 -9.59 12.21 6.07
CA LEU A 194 -10.85 12.54 6.75
C LEU A 194 -11.52 13.72 6.07
N VAL A 195 -10.76 14.78 5.76
CA VAL A 195 -11.23 15.97 5.02
C VAL A 195 -11.89 15.59 3.69
N CYS A 196 -11.31 14.63 2.97
CA CYS A 196 -11.86 14.13 1.71
C CYS A 196 -12.94 13.04 1.88
N GLY A 197 -13.24 12.62 3.10
CA GLY A 197 -14.23 11.57 3.37
C GLY A 197 -13.87 10.20 2.80
N PHE A 198 -12.59 9.90 2.64
CA PHE A 198 -12.13 8.65 2.03
C PHE A 198 -11.93 7.53 3.05
N HIS A 199 -11.65 7.87 4.30
CA HIS A 199 -11.32 6.92 5.37
C HIS A 199 -11.97 7.33 6.69
N TYR A 200 -12.07 6.37 7.59
CA TYR A 200 -12.42 6.57 8.99
C TYR A 200 -11.15 6.62 9.86
N PRO A 201 -11.23 7.15 11.09
CA PRO A 201 -10.08 7.18 12.00
C PRO A 201 -9.42 5.82 12.21
N THR A 202 -10.19 4.76 12.45
CA THR A 202 -9.64 3.41 12.62
C THR A 202 -8.97 2.84 11.37
N ASP A 203 -9.36 3.28 10.16
CA ASP A 203 -8.65 2.91 8.93
C ASP A 203 -7.24 3.48 8.91
N LEU A 204 -7.10 4.74 9.38
CA LEU A 204 -5.82 5.45 9.46
C LEU A 204 -4.91 4.81 10.51
N GLU A 205 -5.44 4.53 11.70
CA GLU A 205 -4.70 3.85 12.77
C GLU A 205 -4.17 2.47 12.34
N ALA A 206 -5.01 1.68 11.66
CA ALA A 206 -4.60 0.38 11.14
C ALA A 206 -3.52 0.52 10.08
N GLY A 207 -3.67 1.49 9.17
CA GLY A 207 -2.66 1.82 8.17
C GLY A 207 -1.34 2.23 8.79
N ASP A 208 -1.36 3.17 9.74
CA ASP A 208 -0.17 3.64 10.47
C ASP A 208 0.59 2.47 11.12
N LYS A 209 -0.10 1.60 11.84
CA LYS A 209 0.51 0.39 12.47
C LYS A 209 1.22 -0.48 11.43
N ILE A 210 0.56 -0.76 10.30
CA ILE A 210 1.14 -1.58 9.23
C ILE A 210 2.38 -0.91 8.64
N GLY A 211 2.31 0.39 8.34
CA GLY A 211 3.43 1.15 7.79
C GLY A 211 4.66 1.11 8.68
N ARG A 212 4.48 1.37 9.98
CA ARG A 212 5.58 1.35 10.96
C ARG A 212 6.17 -0.03 11.15
N VAL A 213 5.34 -1.07 11.25
CA VAL A 213 5.84 -2.45 11.38
C VAL A 213 6.60 -2.87 10.12
N THR A 214 6.13 -2.48 8.94
CA THR A 214 6.82 -2.75 7.68
C THR A 214 8.17 -2.05 7.62
N ALA A 215 8.26 -0.76 7.99
CA ALA A 215 9.53 -0.03 8.03
C ALA A 215 10.53 -0.68 8.99
N LYS A 216 10.10 -1.06 10.19
CA LYS A 216 10.95 -1.74 11.18
C LYS A 216 11.43 -3.11 10.67
N ALA A 217 10.56 -3.87 10.01
CA ALA A 217 10.94 -5.15 9.43
C ALA A 217 11.96 -4.99 8.31
N LEU A 218 11.81 -3.99 7.43
CA LEU A 218 12.77 -3.66 6.40
C LEU A 218 14.12 -3.28 6.99
N LEU A 219 14.17 -2.41 8.00
CA LEU A 219 15.40 -2.01 8.67
C LEU A 219 16.10 -3.17 9.39
N ALA A 220 15.36 -4.21 9.77
CA ALA A 220 15.92 -5.44 10.36
C ALA A 220 16.46 -6.41 9.28
N GLU A 221 16.12 -6.24 8.01
CA GLU A 221 16.67 -7.04 6.91
C GLU A 221 18.06 -6.56 6.55
N LYS A 222 19.04 -7.46 6.64
CA LYS A 222 20.46 -7.13 6.41
C LYS A 222 20.69 -6.46 5.06
N ALA A 223 20.11 -6.99 3.99
CA ALA A 223 20.32 -6.46 2.64
C ALA A 223 19.67 -5.06 2.47
N PHE A 224 18.46 -4.85 3.00
CA PHE A 224 17.83 -3.54 3.00
C PHE A 224 18.62 -2.54 3.83
N LYS A 225 19.05 -2.94 5.03
CA LYS A 225 19.81 -2.06 5.95
C LYS A 225 21.12 -1.58 5.35
N VAL A 226 21.87 -2.46 4.69
CA VAL A 226 23.09 -2.06 3.96
C VAL A 226 22.78 -0.98 2.94
N ARG A 227 21.78 -1.20 2.09
CA ARG A 227 21.38 -0.23 1.07
C ARG A 227 20.82 1.06 1.68
N PHE A 228 20.10 0.96 2.78
CA PHE A 228 19.60 2.11 3.53
C PHE A 228 20.76 2.97 4.07
N ASP A 229 21.78 2.35 4.65
CA ASP A 229 22.95 3.07 5.19
C ASP A 229 23.79 3.72 4.08
N GLU A 230 23.90 3.10 2.92
CA GLU A 230 24.53 3.69 1.73
C GLU A 230 23.79 4.96 1.25
N THR A 231 22.45 4.97 1.34
CA THR A 231 21.64 6.13 0.94
C THR A 231 21.44 7.15 2.03
N ARG A 232 21.80 6.87 3.29
CA ARG A 232 21.61 7.75 4.44
C ARG A 232 22.19 9.16 4.21
N ASN A 233 23.39 9.25 3.69
CA ASN A 233 24.04 10.54 3.42
C ASN A 233 23.28 11.36 2.35
N GLU A 234 22.71 10.70 1.34
CA GLU A 234 21.87 11.36 0.34
C GLU A 234 20.57 11.88 0.99
N MET A 235 19.94 11.08 1.85
CA MET A 235 18.75 11.51 2.61
C MET A 235 19.07 12.72 3.49
N ARG A 236 20.18 12.69 4.26
CA ARG A 236 20.57 13.81 5.12
C ARG A 236 20.81 15.07 4.30
N LYS A 237 21.54 14.98 3.19
CA LYS A 237 21.79 16.10 2.28
C LYS A 237 20.50 16.67 1.69
N ALA A 238 19.50 15.82 1.40
CA ALA A 238 18.20 16.26 0.93
C ALA A 238 17.49 17.21 1.90
N PHE A 239 17.85 17.15 3.19
CA PHE A 239 17.35 18.03 4.24
C PHE A 239 18.38 19.08 4.70
N GLY A 240 19.42 19.35 3.92
CA GLY A 240 20.46 20.35 4.23
C GLY A 240 21.37 19.97 5.39
N LEU A 241 21.42 18.68 5.77
CA LEU A 241 22.22 18.17 6.87
C LEU A 241 23.51 17.49 6.38
N LYS A 242 24.54 17.46 7.26
CA LYS A 242 25.80 16.76 6.96
C LYS A 242 25.69 15.27 7.23
#